data_3abb623129b9e17186da37b97f206898
#
_entry.id   3abb623129b9e17186da37b97f206898
#
_cell.length_a   1.000
_cell.length_b   1.000
_cell.length_c   1.000
_cell.angle_alpha   90.00
_cell.angle_beta   90.00
_cell.angle_gamma   90.00
#
_symmetry.space_group_name_H-M   'P 1'
#
loop_
_entity.id
_entity.type
_entity.pdbx_description
1 polymer ?
#
loop_
_entity_poly.entity_id
_entity_poly.type
_entity_poly.pdbx_seq_one_letter_code
_entity_poly.pdbx_strand_id
1 'polypeptide(L)'
;MKGQTIRLAILIVLLLSVFLAGCTQTPKGNAGKAKDELVVAVGSEPEAGFDPTTGWGRYGSPLFQSTLFKYDANMSIVNDLATGYELSGDGTVWTVIIRKDAKFTDGQPLTAGDIQYTYETAAKSSSAIDLSNLKSVEAPNDSTVQFTLKEPQSTFIQMMLATGIVPKHAHGKDYSQKPIGSGPYKFIQWDKGQQLIVEANPDYYGAKPYFKKLTFLFLSEDAAFAAAKAGKVDVSYIPAAFSKQQVPGMRLETVHTVDNRGIVFPYVKAGGQTKEGYPIGNDVTADIAIRKAINTAIERRALVQGVLEGHGTPAFTVNDGLPWYNADSVVPDGDLEAAKKLLSDAGWKDTNGDGILDKGSLKAEFPLLYPSDDVTRQSLAITVADKMKSIGINMKVDGKSWDEIKKLMHSSALLLGWGSNDPMEMFNVYSSKFGGVEYYNPGFYSNPKVDDYMNKALRATNTKDAMEFWKKAQWDGATGLSAKGDAPWAWLVNIDHLYLVKDNLDIGKQRIHPHGHGWPVTDNIEEWKWLN
;
A
#
# COMPACT_ATOMS: atom_id res chain seq x y z
N MET A 1 17.72 64.43 39.73
CA MET A 1 17.24 63.25 38.98
C MET A 1 16.89 63.52 37.51
N LYS A 2 17.30 64.61 36.88
CA LYS A 2 17.01 64.91 35.46
C LYS A 2 18.23 64.80 34.49
N GLY A 3 19.41 64.43 35.01
CA GLY A 3 20.66 64.38 34.24
C GLY A 3 21.13 62.99 33.82
N GLN A 4 20.57 61.90 34.37
CA GLN A 4 20.99 60.52 34.07
C GLN A 4 20.17 59.86 32.94
N THR A 5 18.95 60.31 32.68
CA THR A 5 18.09 59.79 31.61
C THR A 5 18.49 60.25 30.22
N ILE A 6 19.13 61.40 30.09
CA ILE A 6 19.58 61.95 28.80
C ILE A 6 20.88 61.26 28.30
N ARG A 7 21.76 60.86 29.23
CA ARG A 7 22.99 60.10 28.86
C ARG A 7 22.73 58.65 28.42
N LEU A 8 21.65 58.03 28.91
CA LEU A 8 21.29 56.67 28.51
C LEU A 8 20.60 56.64 27.13
N ALA A 9 19.82 57.69 26.79
CA ALA A 9 19.18 57.80 25.48
C ALA A 9 20.17 58.05 24.33
N ILE A 10 21.24 58.80 24.59
CA ILE A 10 22.32 59.08 23.59
C ILE A 10 23.20 57.83 23.38
N LEU A 11 23.43 57.00 24.39
CA LEU A 11 24.17 55.74 24.23
C LEU A 11 23.43 54.68 23.47
N ILE A 12 22.08 54.62 23.56
CA ILE A 12 21.25 53.68 22.82
C ILE A 12 21.12 54.08 21.34
N VAL A 13 21.10 55.38 21.02
CA VAL A 13 21.05 55.86 19.62
C VAL A 13 22.42 55.65 18.94
N LEU A 14 23.56 55.75 19.65
CA LEU A 14 24.88 55.45 19.10
C LEU A 14 25.15 53.95 18.90
N LEU A 15 24.51 53.05 19.69
CA LEU A 15 24.60 51.61 19.50
C LEU A 15 23.68 51.10 18.35
N LEU A 16 22.59 51.81 18.03
CA LEU A 16 21.76 51.45 16.84
C LEU A 16 22.34 51.93 15.52
N SER A 17 23.24 52.91 15.50
CA SER A 17 23.86 53.39 14.24
C SER A 17 25.09 52.58 13.79
N VAL A 18 25.64 51.72 14.61
CA VAL A 18 26.77 50.82 14.23
C VAL A 18 26.27 49.50 13.63
N PHE A 19 25.00 49.15 13.80
CA PHE A 19 24.42 47.94 13.22
C PHE A 19 23.85 48.09 11.80
N LEU A 20 23.84 49.30 11.24
CA LEU A 20 23.29 49.56 9.90
C LEU A 20 24.37 49.74 8.79
N ALA A 21 25.65 49.56 9.09
CA ALA A 21 26.75 49.71 8.13
C ALA A 21 27.50 48.40 7.81
N GLY A 22 26.91 47.27 8.08
CA GLY A 22 27.57 46.00 7.75
C GLY A 22 26.55 44.91 7.40
N CYS A 23 26.15 44.87 6.13
CA CYS A 23 25.75 43.69 5.35
C CYS A 23 24.91 44.10 4.14
N THR A 24 25.51 44.81 3.20
CA THR A 24 25.16 44.60 1.81
C THR A 24 26.00 43.43 1.29
N GLN A 25 25.81 42.25 1.88
CA GLN A 25 26.01 41.05 1.13
C GLN A 25 24.73 40.90 0.28
N THR A 26 24.84 41.22 -0.99
CA THR A 26 24.00 40.66 -2.05
C THR A 26 23.75 39.20 -1.72
N PRO A 27 22.53 38.71 -1.71
CA PRO A 27 22.28 37.28 -1.60
C PRO A 27 23.13 36.66 -2.75
N LYS A 28 24.17 35.90 -2.40
CA LYS A 28 24.79 35.00 -3.38
C LYS A 28 23.62 34.23 -3.96
N GLY A 29 23.40 34.45 -5.26
CA GLY A 29 22.35 33.77 -5.99
C GLY A 29 22.36 32.31 -5.61
N ASN A 30 21.19 31.69 -5.52
CA ASN A 30 21.01 30.26 -5.37
C ASN A 30 22.17 29.59 -6.13
N ALA A 31 23.07 28.94 -5.41
CA ALA A 31 24.00 28.02 -6.04
C ALA A 31 23.09 27.06 -6.79
N GLY A 32 23.07 27.16 -8.12
CA GLY A 32 22.20 26.33 -8.96
C GLY A 32 22.44 24.90 -8.52
N LYS A 33 21.34 24.21 -8.18
CA LYS A 33 21.37 22.80 -7.80
C LYS A 33 22.20 22.06 -8.85
N ALA A 34 23.14 21.23 -8.42
CA ALA A 34 23.94 20.47 -9.37
C ALA A 34 22.99 19.63 -10.23
N LYS A 35 23.26 19.55 -11.54
CA LYS A 35 22.38 18.81 -12.49
C LYS A 35 22.23 17.33 -12.16
N ASP A 36 23.06 16.77 -11.28
CA ASP A 36 23.10 15.38 -10.87
C ASP A 36 22.58 15.13 -9.44
N GLU A 37 21.91 16.14 -8.84
CA GLU A 37 21.22 16.02 -7.55
C GLU A 37 19.71 16.16 -7.69
N LEU A 38 18.96 15.43 -6.85
CA LEU A 38 17.50 15.46 -6.81
C LEU A 38 17.01 15.56 -5.36
N VAL A 39 15.91 16.29 -5.13
CA VAL A 39 15.23 16.38 -3.82
C VAL A 39 13.79 15.86 -3.97
N VAL A 40 13.46 14.85 -3.19
CA VAL A 40 12.15 14.18 -3.20
C VAL A 40 11.47 14.37 -1.85
N ALA A 41 10.29 14.95 -1.80
CA ALA A 41 9.48 14.95 -0.60
C ALA A 41 8.63 13.68 -0.56
N VAL A 42 8.81 12.87 0.50
CA VAL A 42 8.04 11.67 0.80
C VAL A 42 7.25 11.89 2.10
N GLY A 43 6.10 11.21 2.23
CA GLY A 43 5.18 11.48 3.34
C GLY A 43 5.73 11.06 4.71
N SER A 44 6.30 9.87 4.80
CA SER A 44 6.74 9.31 6.08
C SER A 44 8.12 8.67 5.99
N GLU A 45 8.85 8.70 7.10
CA GLU A 45 10.05 7.91 7.28
C GLU A 45 9.70 6.51 7.81
N PRO A 46 10.53 5.48 7.56
CA PRO A 46 10.29 4.17 8.10
C PRO A 46 10.59 4.14 9.60
N GLU A 47 9.57 3.83 10.44
CA GLU A 47 9.70 3.80 11.90
C GLU A 47 10.79 2.83 12.38
N ALA A 48 10.87 1.64 11.78
CA ALA A 48 11.86 0.60 12.11
C ALA A 48 13.22 0.81 11.43
N GLY A 49 13.36 1.85 10.57
CA GLY A 49 14.56 2.09 9.77
C GLY A 49 14.61 1.24 8.50
N PHE A 50 15.82 1.05 7.96
CA PHE A 50 16.06 0.54 6.61
C PHE A 50 16.54 -0.92 6.58
N ASP A 51 15.98 -1.77 7.45
CA ASP A 51 16.31 -3.19 7.52
C ASP A 51 15.23 -4.07 6.85
N PRO A 52 15.52 -4.71 5.70
CA PRO A 52 14.57 -5.60 5.04
C PRO A 52 14.14 -6.80 5.89
N THR A 53 14.99 -7.28 6.79
CA THR A 53 14.64 -8.41 7.67
C THR A 53 13.54 -8.06 8.66
N THR A 54 13.25 -6.77 8.85
CA THR A 54 12.15 -6.24 9.68
C THR A 54 11.04 -5.59 8.85
N GLY A 55 11.08 -5.66 7.51
CA GLY A 55 10.00 -5.26 6.60
C GLY A 55 10.27 -4.03 5.74
N TRP A 56 11.47 -3.43 5.77
CA TRP A 56 11.82 -2.37 4.82
C TRP A 56 11.78 -2.90 3.37
N GLY A 57 11.20 -2.13 2.46
CA GLY A 57 11.04 -2.51 1.05
C GLY A 57 9.79 -3.36 0.73
N ARG A 58 9.00 -3.75 1.73
CA ARG A 58 7.80 -4.59 1.54
C ARG A 58 6.77 -4.01 0.56
N TYR A 59 6.61 -2.69 0.54
CA TYR A 59 5.64 -1.98 -0.30
C TYR A 59 6.29 -1.14 -1.40
N GLY A 60 7.52 -1.44 -1.79
CA GLY A 60 8.25 -0.73 -2.82
C GLY A 60 9.69 -1.17 -2.88
N SER A 61 10.53 -0.44 -3.61
CA SER A 61 11.96 -0.74 -3.67
C SER A 61 12.62 -0.59 -2.31
N PRO A 62 13.46 -1.55 -1.88
CA PRO A 62 14.29 -1.37 -0.69
C PRO A 62 15.43 -0.34 -0.87
N LEU A 63 15.56 0.31 -2.02
CA LEU A 63 16.49 1.39 -2.38
C LEU A 63 17.98 1.04 -2.21
N PHE A 64 18.38 0.60 -1.01
CA PHE A 64 19.78 0.25 -0.68
C PHE A 64 20.10 -1.20 -1.03
N GLN A 65 19.13 -2.09 -0.86
CA GLN A 65 19.29 -3.53 -1.05
C GLN A 65 18.66 -3.94 -2.36
N SER A 66 19.28 -4.90 -3.04
CA SER A 66 18.67 -5.59 -4.18
C SER A 66 17.84 -6.76 -3.71
N THR A 67 16.85 -7.15 -4.49
CA THR A 67 16.00 -8.33 -4.28
C THR A 67 16.37 -9.44 -5.25
N LEU A 68 15.83 -10.64 -5.10
CA LEU A 68 16.08 -11.74 -6.05
C LEU A 68 15.39 -11.47 -7.39
N PHE A 69 14.17 -10.99 -7.34
CA PHE A 69 13.36 -10.61 -8.51
C PHE A 69 12.77 -9.23 -8.28
N LYS A 70 12.28 -8.59 -9.36
CA LYS A 70 11.53 -7.32 -9.29
C LYS A 70 10.36 -7.33 -10.26
N TYR A 71 9.42 -6.42 -10.10
CA TYR A 71 8.39 -6.16 -11.10
C TYR A 71 8.90 -5.17 -12.14
N ASP A 72 8.54 -5.41 -13.41
CA ASP A 72 8.62 -4.38 -14.45
C ASP A 72 7.39 -3.44 -14.41
N ALA A 73 7.40 -2.43 -15.27
CA ALA A 73 6.30 -1.46 -15.37
C ALA A 73 4.94 -2.06 -15.84
N ASN A 74 4.90 -3.32 -16.24
CA ASN A 74 3.70 -4.05 -16.64
C ASN A 74 3.30 -5.14 -15.62
N MET A 75 3.89 -5.12 -14.41
CA MET A 75 3.68 -6.10 -13.35
C MET A 75 4.15 -7.52 -13.71
N SER A 76 5.06 -7.66 -14.68
CA SER A 76 5.72 -8.94 -14.94
C SER A 76 6.89 -9.12 -13.98
N ILE A 77 7.06 -10.33 -13.45
CA ILE A 77 8.21 -10.67 -12.61
C ILE A 77 9.44 -10.84 -13.50
N VAL A 78 10.49 -10.08 -13.23
CA VAL A 78 11.75 -10.12 -13.94
C VAL A 78 12.91 -10.41 -12.98
N ASN A 79 14.02 -10.90 -13.52
CA ASN A 79 15.23 -11.17 -12.76
C ASN A 79 15.87 -9.87 -12.24
N ASP A 80 16.47 -9.93 -11.02
CA ASP A 80 17.32 -8.88 -10.47
C ASP A 80 18.65 -9.49 -10.01
N LEU A 81 18.81 -9.91 -8.73
CA LEU A 81 19.95 -10.74 -8.33
C LEU A 81 19.86 -12.15 -8.89
N ALA A 82 18.67 -12.72 -9.00
CA ALA A 82 18.46 -14.00 -9.64
C ALA A 82 18.71 -13.90 -11.15
N THR A 83 19.25 -14.96 -11.75
CA THR A 83 19.35 -15.18 -13.19
C THR A 83 18.32 -16.19 -13.70
N GLY A 84 17.67 -16.90 -12.77
CA GLY A 84 16.61 -17.86 -13.02
C GLY A 84 16.28 -18.66 -11.78
N TYR A 85 15.22 -19.45 -11.87
CA TYR A 85 14.84 -20.38 -10.81
C TYR A 85 14.20 -21.65 -11.40
N GLU A 86 14.22 -22.70 -10.61
CA GLU A 86 13.51 -23.95 -10.83
C GLU A 86 12.65 -24.29 -9.62
N LEU A 87 11.44 -24.78 -9.87
CA LEU A 87 10.52 -25.27 -8.84
C LEU A 87 10.42 -26.79 -8.95
N SER A 88 10.60 -27.52 -7.83
CA SER A 88 10.41 -28.96 -7.80
C SER A 88 9.00 -29.38 -8.21
N GLY A 89 8.86 -30.60 -8.72
CA GLY A 89 7.57 -31.12 -9.21
C GLY A 89 6.47 -31.18 -8.15
N ASP A 90 6.82 -31.23 -6.87
CA ASP A 90 5.91 -31.15 -5.73
C ASP A 90 5.66 -29.71 -5.22
N GLY A 91 6.32 -28.72 -5.83
CA GLY A 91 6.15 -27.29 -5.49
C GLY A 91 6.74 -26.87 -4.15
N THR A 92 7.58 -27.70 -3.52
CA THR A 92 8.11 -27.41 -2.18
C THR A 92 9.55 -26.89 -2.18
N VAL A 93 10.31 -27.06 -3.27
CA VAL A 93 11.71 -26.62 -3.34
C VAL A 93 11.89 -25.61 -4.48
N TRP A 94 12.33 -24.41 -4.12
CA TRP A 94 12.71 -23.35 -5.06
C TRP A 94 14.22 -23.30 -5.13
N THR A 95 14.82 -23.63 -6.29
CA THR A 95 16.25 -23.49 -6.54
C THR A 95 16.48 -22.24 -7.37
N VAL A 96 17.13 -21.25 -6.79
CA VAL A 96 17.39 -19.95 -7.42
C VAL A 96 18.87 -19.81 -7.72
N ILE A 97 19.20 -19.45 -8.96
CA ILE A 97 20.58 -19.18 -9.40
C ILE A 97 20.76 -17.67 -9.44
N ILE A 98 21.85 -17.19 -8.82
CA ILE A 98 22.14 -15.76 -8.74
C ILE A 98 23.36 -15.36 -9.60
N ARG A 99 23.40 -14.09 -9.95
CA ARG A 99 24.53 -13.45 -10.63
C ARG A 99 25.78 -13.42 -9.72
N LYS A 100 26.95 -13.35 -10.34
CA LYS A 100 28.24 -13.41 -9.61
C LYS A 100 28.96 -12.05 -9.56
N ASP A 101 28.41 -11.03 -10.20
CA ASP A 101 29.02 -9.70 -10.35
C ASP A 101 28.43 -8.67 -9.37
N ALA A 102 27.45 -9.05 -8.54
CA ALA A 102 26.87 -8.19 -7.52
C ALA A 102 27.81 -8.03 -6.31
N LYS A 103 27.92 -6.78 -5.83
CA LYS A 103 28.70 -6.43 -4.64
C LYS A 103 27.88 -5.54 -3.72
N PHE A 104 28.16 -5.64 -2.44
CA PHE A 104 27.71 -4.66 -1.47
C PHE A 104 28.50 -3.35 -1.59
N THR A 105 27.94 -2.26 -1.06
CA THR A 105 28.54 -0.91 -1.12
C THR A 105 29.83 -0.76 -0.32
N ASP A 106 30.24 -1.74 0.44
CA ASP A 106 31.55 -1.87 1.08
C ASP A 106 32.58 -2.66 0.24
N GLY A 107 32.19 -3.08 -0.97
CA GLY A 107 33.04 -3.78 -1.94
C GLY A 107 33.06 -5.31 -1.78
N GLN A 108 32.44 -5.88 -0.74
CA GLN A 108 32.37 -7.32 -0.58
C GLN A 108 31.41 -7.95 -1.61
N PRO A 109 31.73 -9.16 -2.15
CA PRO A 109 30.83 -9.84 -3.06
C PRO A 109 29.54 -10.27 -2.37
N LEU A 110 28.40 -10.17 -3.08
CA LEU A 110 27.13 -10.74 -2.64
C LEU A 110 27.07 -12.21 -3.09
N THR A 111 26.79 -13.11 -2.15
CA THR A 111 26.76 -14.56 -2.38
C THR A 111 25.43 -15.19 -1.95
N ALA A 112 25.20 -16.43 -2.35
CA ALA A 112 24.05 -17.22 -1.86
C ALA A 112 24.03 -17.36 -0.33
N GLY A 113 25.20 -17.29 0.33
CA GLY A 113 25.30 -17.29 1.79
C GLY A 113 24.67 -16.06 2.46
N ASP A 114 24.67 -14.89 1.79
CA ASP A 114 24.00 -13.69 2.27
C ASP A 114 22.48 -13.82 2.12
N ILE A 115 22.02 -14.45 1.05
CA ILE A 115 20.60 -14.74 0.83
C ILE A 115 20.10 -15.71 1.90
N GLN A 116 20.80 -16.81 2.14
CA GLN A 116 20.47 -17.75 3.21
C GLN A 116 20.35 -17.03 4.55
N TYR A 117 21.36 -16.24 4.91
CA TYR A 117 21.37 -15.47 6.15
C TYR A 117 20.19 -14.49 6.26
N THR A 118 19.87 -13.78 5.17
CA THR A 118 18.76 -12.82 5.12
C THR A 118 17.43 -13.50 5.45
N TYR A 119 17.09 -14.58 4.76
CA TYR A 119 15.81 -15.26 4.96
C TYR A 119 15.73 -16.01 6.29
N GLU A 120 16.82 -16.60 6.78
CA GLU A 120 16.87 -17.20 8.12
C GLU A 120 16.69 -16.15 9.23
N THR A 121 17.20 -14.93 9.02
CA THR A 121 17.06 -13.82 9.96
C THR A 121 15.63 -13.26 9.91
N ALA A 122 15.11 -13.00 8.72
CA ALA A 122 13.74 -12.51 8.54
C ALA A 122 12.69 -13.48 9.10
N ALA A 123 12.88 -14.80 8.93
CA ALA A 123 11.97 -15.81 9.47
C ALA A 123 11.94 -15.86 11.01
N LYS A 124 12.97 -15.35 11.69
CA LYS A 124 13.06 -15.28 13.16
C LYS A 124 12.62 -13.94 13.72
N SER A 125 12.55 -12.90 12.90
CA SER A 125 12.11 -11.57 13.32
C SER A 125 10.58 -11.51 13.38
N SER A 126 10.02 -10.57 14.13
CA SER A 126 8.59 -10.21 14.07
C SER A 126 8.28 -9.41 12.79
N SER A 127 8.82 -9.87 11.67
CA SER A 127 8.79 -9.19 10.38
C SER A 127 7.38 -9.10 9.81
N ALA A 128 7.12 -8.03 9.09
CA ALA A 128 5.94 -7.89 8.25
C ALA A 128 5.94 -8.85 7.02
N ILE A 129 6.99 -9.67 6.86
CA ILE A 129 7.13 -10.66 5.80
C ILE A 129 6.81 -12.04 6.38
N ASP A 130 5.73 -12.67 5.93
CA ASP A 130 5.34 -14.00 6.42
C ASP A 130 6.17 -15.10 5.76
N LEU A 131 7.16 -15.57 6.50
CA LEU A 131 8.01 -16.72 6.15
C LEU A 131 7.65 -17.99 6.97
N SER A 132 6.45 -18.05 7.55
CA SER A 132 6.02 -19.18 8.41
C SER A 132 6.01 -20.51 7.67
N ASN A 133 5.83 -20.52 6.34
CA ASN A 133 5.90 -21.70 5.49
C ASN A 133 7.34 -22.10 5.09
N LEU A 134 8.34 -21.25 5.34
CA LEU A 134 9.74 -21.59 5.09
C LEU A 134 10.21 -22.66 6.08
N LYS A 135 10.74 -23.77 5.55
CA LYS A 135 11.33 -24.87 6.35
C LYS A 135 12.83 -24.71 6.52
N SER A 136 13.55 -24.47 5.42
CA SER A 136 15.00 -24.24 5.41
C SER A 136 15.42 -23.40 4.21
N VAL A 137 16.57 -22.75 4.33
CA VAL A 137 17.29 -22.12 3.22
C VAL A 137 18.72 -22.64 3.23
N GLU A 138 19.20 -23.09 2.09
CA GLU A 138 20.55 -23.66 1.94
C GLU A 138 21.28 -22.97 0.79
N ALA A 139 22.57 -22.71 0.98
CA ALA A 139 23.48 -22.19 -0.03
C ALA A 139 24.53 -23.24 -0.38
N PRO A 140 24.24 -24.20 -1.29
CA PRO A 140 25.15 -25.28 -1.64
C PRO A 140 26.45 -24.79 -2.30
N ASN A 141 26.43 -23.59 -2.86
CA ASN A 141 27.61 -22.89 -3.38
C ASN A 141 27.32 -21.38 -3.42
N ASP A 142 28.30 -20.56 -3.80
CA ASP A 142 28.19 -19.09 -3.78
C ASP A 142 27.14 -18.50 -4.72
N SER A 143 26.60 -19.25 -5.67
CA SER A 143 25.67 -18.75 -6.70
C SER A 143 24.35 -19.53 -6.77
N THR A 144 24.09 -20.43 -5.84
CA THR A 144 22.84 -21.21 -5.80
C THR A 144 22.26 -21.16 -4.39
N VAL A 145 20.98 -20.83 -4.29
CA VAL A 145 20.23 -20.91 -3.03
C VAL A 145 19.01 -21.80 -3.23
N GLN A 146 18.75 -22.66 -2.26
CA GLN A 146 17.57 -23.52 -2.21
C GLN A 146 16.68 -23.13 -1.04
N PHE A 147 15.41 -22.82 -1.35
CA PHE A 147 14.36 -22.60 -0.34
C PHE A 147 13.50 -23.86 -0.29
N THR A 148 13.43 -24.50 0.86
CA THR A 148 12.52 -25.61 1.10
C THR A 148 11.33 -25.11 1.92
N LEU A 149 10.12 -25.33 1.43
CA LEU A 149 8.86 -24.97 2.07
C LEU A 149 8.26 -26.18 2.81
N LYS A 150 7.43 -25.91 3.81
CA LYS A 150 6.65 -26.96 4.52
C LYS A 150 5.53 -27.51 3.65
N GLU A 151 4.92 -26.64 2.83
CA GLU A 151 3.86 -26.95 1.87
C GLU A 151 4.11 -26.17 0.58
N PRO A 152 3.61 -26.62 -0.60
CA PRO A 152 3.67 -25.85 -1.84
C PRO A 152 3.03 -24.48 -1.68
N GLN A 153 3.73 -23.44 -2.17
CA GLN A 153 3.23 -22.05 -2.14
C GLN A 153 3.68 -21.31 -3.40
N SER A 154 2.78 -21.18 -4.35
CA SER A 154 3.04 -20.47 -5.63
C SER A 154 3.37 -18.98 -5.43
N THR A 155 2.88 -18.38 -4.33
CA THR A 155 3.13 -16.98 -3.99
C THR A 155 4.47 -16.75 -3.27
N PHE A 156 5.25 -17.81 -3.01
CA PHE A 156 6.54 -17.64 -2.33
C PHE A 156 7.51 -16.72 -3.08
N ILE A 157 7.39 -16.65 -4.42
CA ILE A 157 8.16 -15.70 -5.23
C ILE A 157 7.92 -14.24 -4.82
N GLN A 158 6.77 -13.90 -4.24
CA GLN A 158 6.48 -12.55 -3.74
C GLN A 158 7.40 -12.17 -2.56
N MET A 159 7.77 -13.15 -1.74
CA MET A 159 8.76 -12.92 -0.68
C MET A 159 10.14 -12.62 -1.25
N MET A 160 10.45 -13.18 -2.43
CA MET A 160 11.71 -12.93 -3.13
C MET A 160 11.73 -11.55 -3.84
N LEU A 161 10.57 -10.98 -4.14
CA LEU A 161 10.39 -9.61 -4.67
C LEU A 161 10.48 -8.55 -3.57
N ALA A 162 9.99 -8.87 -2.37
CA ALA A 162 9.86 -7.91 -1.28
C ALA A 162 11.07 -7.85 -0.33
N THR A 163 11.88 -8.93 -0.27
CA THR A 163 12.97 -9.04 0.71
C THR A 163 14.29 -8.61 0.10
N GLY A 164 14.76 -7.43 0.47
CA GLY A 164 16.11 -6.96 0.11
C GLY A 164 17.19 -7.78 0.82
N ILE A 165 18.29 -8.08 0.14
CA ILE A 165 19.37 -8.92 0.67
C ILE A 165 20.32 -8.09 1.53
N VAL A 166 20.56 -8.53 2.74
CA VAL A 166 21.48 -7.91 3.70
C VAL A 166 22.82 -8.65 3.76
N PRO A 167 23.96 -7.94 3.98
CA PRO A 167 25.27 -8.55 4.06
C PRO A 167 25.44 -9.27 5.40
N LYS A 168 25.65 -10.60 5.38
CA LYS A 168 25.88 -11.40 6.59
C LYS A 168 27.01 -10.86 7.46
N HIS A 169 28.08 -10.35 6.85
CA HIS A 169 29.27 -9.85 7.56
C HIS A 169 29.05 -8.50 8.25
N ALA A 170 28.06 -7.71 7.84
CA ALA A 170 27.83 -6.36 8.33
C ALA A 170 26.40 -6.12 8.88
N HIS A 171 25.54 -7.14 8.88
CA HIS A 171 24.19 -7.04 9.42
C HIS A 171 24.23 -7.21 10.95
N GLY A 172 24.27 -6.07 11.66
CA GLY A 172 24.33 -6.00 13.11
C GLY A 172 23.25 -5.11 13.71
N LYS A 173 23.36 -4.82 15.00
CA LYS A 173 22.36 -4.08 15.80
C LYS A 173 21.98 -2.70 15.20
N ASP A 174 22.92 -2.01 14.56
CA ASP A 174 22.72 -0.67 14.03
C ASP A 174 22.42 -0.66 12.51
N TYR A 175 22.22 -1.85 11.91
CA TYR A 175 22.03 -1.97 10.47
C TYR A 175 20.85 -1.16 9.96
N SER A 176 19.72 -1.16 10.67
CA SER A 176 18.53 -0.38 10.29
C SER A 176 18.77 1.14 10.22
N GLN A 177 19.81 1.62 10.90
CA GLN A 177 20.19 3.05 10.93
C GLN A 177 21.24 3.41 9.86
N LYS A 178 22.07 2.44 9.47
CA LYS A 178 23.18 2.61 8.54
C LYS A 178 23.28 1.39 7.61
N PRO A 179 22.31 1.22 6.71
CA PRO A 179 22.25 0.04 5.87
C PRO A 179 23.43 -0.02 4.87
N ILE A 180 23.97 -1.20 4.70
CA ILE A 180 24.87 -1.58 3.61
C ILE A 180 24.08 -2.47 2.67
N GLY A 181 24.06 -2.17 1.39
CA GLY A 181 23.30 -2.95 0.43
C GLY A 181 23.99 -3.06 -0.91
N SER A 182 23.32 -3.66 -1.88
CA SER A 182 23.79 -3.90 -3.24
C SER A 182 22.95 -3.15 -4.29
N GLY A 183 22.01 -2.30 -3.84
CA GLY A 183 21.09 -1.56 -4.69
C GLY A 183 21.72 -0.37 -5.41
N PRO A 184 20.90 0.39 -6.16
CA PRO A 184 21.37 1.51 -6.99
C PRO A 184 21.93 2.68 -6.18
N TYR A 185 21.55 2.82 -4.92
CA TYR A 185 22.01 3.89 -4.05
C TYR A 185 22.61 3.35 -2.76
N LYS A 186 23.56 4.07 -2.18
CA LYS A 186 24.19 3.81 -0.88
C LYS A 186 23.77 4.86 0.14
N PHE A 187 23.65 4.45 1.38
CA PHE A 187 23.35 5.29 2.52
C PHE A 187 24.50 6.28 2.80
N ILE A 188 24.16 7.54 3.08
CA ILE A 188 25.11 8.57 3.52
C ILE A 188 24.72 9.08 4.90
N GLN A 189 23.47 9.56 5.07
CA GLN A 189 23.03 10.23 6.30
C GLN A 189 21.52 10.09 6.48
N TRP A 190 21.09 9.86 7.68
CA TRP A 190 19.69 9.92 8.08
C TRP A 190 19.51 10.83 9.30
N ASP A 191 18.86 11.96 9.11
CA ASP A 191 18.44 12.88 10.15
C ASP A 191 16.96 12.58 10.44
N LYS A 192 16.70 11.82 11.52
CA LYS A 192 15.35 11.34 11.87
C LYS A 192 14.35 12.48 11.93
N GLY A 193 13.17 12.27 11.34
CA GLY A 193 12.10 13.26 11.24
C GLY A 193 12.38 14.40 10.27
N GLN A 194 13.52 14.39 9.55
CA GLN A 194 13.89 15.49 8.66
C GLN A 194 14.23 15.01 7.24
N GLN A 195 15.30 14.21 7.08
CA GLN A 195 15.78 13.81 5.76
C GLN A 195 16.61 12.53 5.76
N LEU A 196 16.67 11.90 4.60
CA LEU A 196 17.62 10.87 4.24
C LEU A 196 18.45 11.33 3.05
N ILE A 197 19.77 11.20 3.11
CA ILE A 197 20.70 11.50 2.01
C ILE A 197 21.32 10.19 1.55
N VAL A 198 21.29 9.97 0.23
CA VAL A 198 21.89 8.81 -0.43
C VAL A 198 22.71 9.24 -1.63
N GLU A 199 23.71 8.43 -1.98
CA GLU A 199 24.53 8.62 -3.19
C GLU A 199 24.42 7.41 -4.11
N ALA A 200 24.59 7.63 -5.41
CA ALA A 200 24.63 6.55 -6.39
C ALA A 200 25.72 5.53 -6.02
N ASN A 201 25.37 4.26 -6.11
CA ASN A 201 26.31 3.16 -5.92
C ASN A 201 27.15 2.98 -7.20
N PRO A 202 28.46 3.26 -7.19
CA PRO A 202 29.31 3.12 -8.37
C PRO A 202 29.46 1.66 -8.81
N ASP A 203 29.32 0.72 -7.89
CA ASP A 203 29.47 -0.72 -8.12
C ASP A 203 28.12 -1.42 -8.39
N TYR A 204 27.02 -0.66 -8.53
CA TYR A 204 25.72 -1.25 -8.86
C TYR A 204 25.81 -2.02 -10.19
N TYR A 205 25.36 -3.25 -10.18
CA TYR A 205 25.42 -4.17 -11.33
C TYR A 205 24.40 -3.85 -12.44
N GLY A 206 23.35 -3.09 -12.12
CA GLY A 206 22.30 -2.68 -13.06
C GLY A 206 22.63 -1.39 -13.81
N ALA A 207 21.61 -0.74 -14.36
CA ALA A 207 21.76 0.56 -15.00
C ALA A 207 22.25 1.59 -13.99
N LYS A 208 23.30 2.34 -14.36
CA LYS A 208 23.88 3.35 -13.46
C LYS A 208 22.91 4.51 -13.29
N PRO A 209 22.55 4.89 -12.05
CA PRO A 209 21.68 6.03 -11.81
C PRO A 209 22.23 7.32 -12.42
N TYR A 210 21.35 8.11 -13.04
CA TYR A 210 21.71 9.43 -13.57
C TYR A 210 22.04 10.41 -12.43
N PHE A 211 21.21 10.40 -11.36
CA PHE A 211 21.39 11.27 -10.21
C PHE A 211 22.44 10.69 -9.28
N LYS A 212 23.51 11.47 -9.01
CA LYS A 212 24.57 11.04 -8.09
C LYS A 212 24.18 11.16 -6.64
N LYS A 213 23.26 12.08 -6.31
CA LYS A 213 22.81 12.31 -4.95
C LYS A 213 21.31 12.53 -4.91
N LEU A 214 20.65 11.85 -3.98
CA LEU A 214 19.24 12.08 -3.67
C LEU A 214 19.11 12.53 -2.22
N THR A 215 18.19 13.47 -1.99
CA THR A 215 17.75 13.88 -0.65
C THR A 215 16.27 13.65 -0.54
N PHE A 216 15.87 12.73 0.34
CA PHE A 216 14.48 12.50 0.67
C PHE A 216 14.12 13.34 1.89
N LEU A 217 13.08 14.17 1.77
CA LEU A 217 12.57 15.01 2.86
C LEU A 217 11.32 14.37 3.45
N PHE A 218 11.27 14.22 4.76
CA PHE A 218 10.10 13.72 5.50
C PHE A 218 9.22 14.90 5.88
N LEU A 219 8.22 15.18 5.06
CA LEU A 219 7.36 16.35 5.21
C LEU A 219 5.90 15.93 5.33
N SER A 220 5.15 16.66 6.16
CA SER A 220 3.68 16.57 6.11
C SER A 220 3.16 17.02 4.74
N GLU A 221 1.94 16.63 4.38
CA GLU A 221 1.33 16.95 3.08
C GLU A 221 1.34 18.46 2.78
N ASP A 222 0.95 19.30 3.74
CA ASP A 222 0.98 20.76 3.61
C ASP A 222 2.40 21.31 3.43
N ALA A 223 3.36 20.80 4.20
CA ALA A 223 4.76 21.22 4.10
C ALA A 223 5.40 20.78 2.78
N ALA A 224 5.08 19.58 2.29
CA ALA A 224 5.55 19.06 1.01
C ALA A 224 5.03 19.90 -0.17
N PHE A 225 3.73 20.24 -0.13
CA PHE A 225 3.14 21.13 -1.14
C PHE A 225 3.73 22.55 -1.09
N ALA A 226 3.93 23.11 0.10
CA ALA A 226 4.59 24.41 0.26
C ALA A 226 6.04 24.40 -0.25
N ALA A 227 6.78 23.31 -0.02
CA ALA A 227 8.14 23.12 -0.53
C ALA A 227 8.16 23.04 -2.07
N ALA A 228 7.18 22.36 -2.67
CA ALA A 228 7.02 22.30 -4.13
C ALA A 228 6.77 23.70 -4.72
N LYS A 229 5.83 24.48 -4.15
CA LYS A 229 5.53 25.88 -4.55
C LYS A 229 6.75 26.79 -4.41
N ALA A 230 7.60 26.55 -3.41
CA ALA A 230 8.82 27.32 -3.19
C ALA A 230 10.00 26.84 -4.07
N GLY A 231 9.82 25.83 -4.94
CA GLY A 231 10.86 25.26 -5.80
C GLY A 231 11.98 24.53 -5.02
N LYS A 232 11.70 24.04 -3.81
CA LYS A 232 12.68 23.38 -2.94
C LYS A 232 12.79 21.88 -3.18
N VAL A 233 11.80 21.28 -3.84
CA VAL A 233 11.75 19.86 -4.19
C VAL A 233 11.56 19.67 -5.69
N ASP A 234 11.97 18.54 -6.20
CA ASP A 234 11.83 18.17 -7.62
C ASP A 234 10.67 17.20 -7.83
N VAL A 235 10.39 16.36 -6.83
CA VAL A 235 9.25 15.47 -6.75
C VAL A 235 8.62 15.63 -5.37
N SER A 236 7.31 15.71 -5.31
CA SER A 236 6.57 15.84 -4.06
C SER A 236 5.29 14.99 -4.09
N TYR A 237 5.12 14.07 -3.16
CA TYR A 237 3.82 13.48 -2.88
C TYR A 237 2.83 14.58 -2.45
N ILE A 238 1.59 14.53 -2.94
CA ILE A 238 0.51 15.45 -2.54
C ILE A 238 -0.81 14.70 -2.38
N PRO A 239 -1.70 15.13 -1.47
CA PRO A 239 -3.07 14.63 -1.38
C PRO A 239 -3.95 15.18 -2.51
N ALA A 240 -5.06 14.50 -2.79
CA ALA A 240 -6.03 14.89 -3.83
C ALA A 240 -6.54 16.34 -3.66
N ALA A 241 -6.67 16.83 -2.43
CA ALA A 241 -7.11 18.19 -2.12
C ALA A 241 -6.23 19.29 -2.76
N PHE A 242 -4.97 19.01 -3.08
CA PHE A 242 -4.06 19.96 -3.74
C PHE A 242 -3.93 19.75 -5.24
N SER A 243 -4.53 18.71 -5.80
CA SER A 243 -4.36 18.31 -7.20
C SER A 243 -4.77 19.39 -8.22
N LYS A 244 -5.75 20.21 -7.88
CA LYS A 244 -6.23 21.32 -8.73
C LYS A 244 -5.36 22.59 -8.65
N GLN A 245 -4.42 22.65 -7.72
CA GLN A 245 -3.54 23.80 -7.54
C GLN A 245 -2.31 23.68 -8.43
N GLN A 246 -2.19 24.55 -9.41
CA GLN A 246 -1.02 24.58 -10.29
C GLN A 246 0.22 25.09 -9.55
N VAL A 247 1.34 24.42 -9.75
CA VAL A 247 2.67 24.83 -9.29
C VAL A 247 3.53 25.11 -10.51
N PRO A 248 3.97 26.37 -10.75
CA PRO A 248 4.75 26.72 -11.93
C PRO A 248 6.03 25.87 -12.06
N GLY A 249 6.26 25.28 -13.24
CA GLY A 249 7.41 24.42 -13.52
C GLY A 249 7.30 22.99 -12.99
N MET A 250 6.12 22.58 -12.53
CA MET A 250 5.82 21.20 -12.13
C MET A 250 4.51 20.74 -12.77
N ARG A 251 4.47 19.48 -13.19
CA ARG A 251 3.25 18.78 -13.62
C ARG A 251 2.73 17.87 -12.53
N LEU A 252 1.43 17.62 -12.57
CA LEU A 252 0.80 16.57 -11.77
C LEU A 252 1.01 15.22 -12.46
N GLU A 253 1.64 14.30 -11.76
CA GLU A 253 1.78 12.91 -12.15
C GLU A 253 0.81 12.08 -11.33
N THR A 254 -0.06 11.32 -12.01
CA THR A 254 -1.07 10.45 -11.38
C THR A 254 -0.66 9.01 -11.58
N VAL A 255 -0.40 8.29 -10.51
CA VAL A 255 -0.02 6.87 -10.55
C VAL A 255 -1.16 6.03 -10.00
N HIS A 256 -1.69 5.14 -10.86
CA HIS A 256 -2.73 4.20 -10.43
C HIS A 256 -2.22 3.21 -9.41
N THR A 257 -3.11 2.82 -8.51
CA THR A 257 -2.79 1.94 -7.40
C THR A 257 -3.79 0.81 -7.25
N VAL A 258 -3.46 -0.17 -6.41
CA VAL A 258 -4.40 -1.11 -5.79
C VAL A 258 -4.74 -0.71 -4.35
N ASP A 259 -4.42 0.52 -3.92
CA ASP A 259 -4.79 1.06 -2.62
C ASP A 259 -6.31 1.31 -2.55
N ASN A 260 -7.03 0.26 -2.21
CA ASN A 260 -8.48 0.22 -2.29
C ASN A 260 -9.17 0.63 -0.99
N ARG A 261 -10.43 1.02 -1.12
CA ARG A 261 -11.37 1.20 -0.01
C ARG A 261 -12.63 0.42 -0.30
N GLY A 262 -13.12 -0.29 0.70
CA GLY A 262 -14.34 -1.10 0.60
C GLY A 262 -15.04 -1.26 1.95
N ILE A 263 -16.28 -1.70 1.89
CA ILE A 263 -17.10 -2.03 3.06
C ILE A 263 -17.11 -3.55 3.22
N VAL A 264 -16.55 -4.06 4.32
CA VAL A 264 -16.72 -5.45 4.72
C VAL A 264 -18.01 -5.60 5.52
N PHE A 265 -18.74 -6.67 5.25
CA PHE A 265 -19.98 -6.96 5.95
C PHE A 265 -19.80 -8.14 6.91
N PRO A 266 -20.39 -8.08 8.15
CA PRO A 266 -20.64 -9.30 8.91
C PRO A 266 -21.41 -10.28 8.04
N TYR A 267 -20.79 -11.43 7.72
CA TYR A 267 -21.34 -12.38 6.76
C TYR A 267 -22.29 -13.39 7.40
N VAL A 268 -22.09 -13.68 8.70
CA VAL A 268 -22.87 -14.63 9.47
C VAL A 268 -23.96 -13.94 10.28
N LYS A 269 -24.99 -14.69 10.66
CA LYS A 269 -26.06 -14.20 11.56
C LYS A 269 -25.53 -13.87 12.95
N ALA A 270 -26.18 -12.92 13.62
CA ALA A 270 -25.86 -12.56 14.99
C ALA A 270 -26.03 -13.76 15.94
N GLY A 271 -25.15 -13.85 16.97
CA GLY A 271 -25.29 -14.89 18.03
C GLY A 271 -23.97 -15.55 18.45
N GLY A 272 -22.83 -15.18 17.87
CA GLY A 272 -21.52 -15.66 18.29
C GLY A 272 -20.72 -14.59 19.04
N GLN A 273 -19.58 -15.01 19.61
CA GLN A 273 -18.56 -14.13 20.20
C GLN A 273 -17.16 -14.64 19.86
N THR A 274 -16.20 -13.72 19.71
CA THR A 274 -14.79 -14.06 19.61
C THR A 274 -14.26 -14.62 20.93
N LYS A 275 -13.03 -15.10 20.95
CA LYS A 275 -12.36 -15.56 22.19
C LYS A 275 -12.25 -14.44 23.23
N GLU A 276 -12.15 -13.20 22.78
CA GLU A 276 -12.10 -11.98 23.59
C GLU A 276 -13.48 -11.50 24.05
N GLY A 277 -14.56 -12.16 23.62
CA GLY A 277 -15.94 -11.83 23.99
C GLY A 277 -16.60 -10.76 23.10
N TYR A 278 -16.00 -10.40 21.94
CA TYR A 278 -16.61 -9.43 21.02
C TYR A 278 -17.73 -10.08 20.20
N PRO A 279 -18.84 -9.36 19.95
CA PRO A 279 -20.00 -9.93 19.25
C PRO A 279 -19.68 -10.24 17.78
N ILE A 280 -20.21 -11.36 17.27
CA ILE A 280 -20.07 -11.81 15.89
C ILE A 280 -21.43 -11.81 15.20
N GLY A 281 -21.45 -11.38 13.93
CA GLY A 281 -22.57 -11.52 13.03
C GLY A 281 -23.60 -10.40 13.12
N ASN A 282 -24.41 -10.28 12.06
CA ASN A 282 -25.48 -9.30 11.93
C ASN A 282 -26.56 -9.86 11.02
N ASP A 283 -27.80 -9.96 11.51
CA ASP A 283 -28.90 -10.62 10.81
C ASP A 283 -29.28 -9.91 9.49
N VAL A 284 -29.09 -8.60 9.40
CA VAL A 284 -29.38 -7.82 8.18
C VAL A 284 -28.31 -8.07 7.12
N THR A 285 -27.03 -7.88 7.48
CA THR A 285 -25.93 -8.07 6.53
C THR A 285 -25.63 -9.53 6.21
N ALA A 286 -26.11 -10.49 7.03
CA ALA A 286 -26.07 -11.91 6.70
C ALA A 286 -26.96 -12.28 5.51
N ASP A 287 -27.99 -11.47 5.22
CA ASP A 287 -28.80 -11.66 4.02
C ASP A 287 -28.03 -11.24 2.77
N ILE A 288 -27.81 -12.20 1.86
CA ILE A 288 -27.07 -11.97 0.62
C ILE A 288 -27.72 -10.91 -0.27
N ALA A 289 -29.06 -10.76 -0.21
CA ALA A 289 -29.76 -9.77 -1.02
C ALA A 289 -29.38 -8.33 -0.61
N ILE A 290 -29.21 -8.07 0.70
CA ILE A 290 -28.73 -6.80 1.22
C ILE A 290 -27.34 -6.50 0.65
N ARG A 291 -26.39 -7.43 0.74
CA ARG A 291 -25.00 -7.21 0.27
C ARG A 291 -24.94 -7.03 -1.25
N LYS A 292 -25.70 -7.83 -2.02
CA LYS A 292 -25.77 -7.69 -3.48
C LYS A 292 -26.44 -6.39 -3.91
N ALA A 293 -27.55 -6.00 -3.26
CA ALA A 293 -28.23 -4.75 -3.57
C ALA A 293 -27.33 -3.53 -3.34
N ILE A 294 -26.57 -3.53 -2.22
CA ILE A 294 -25.59 -2.48 -1.95
C ILE A 294 -24.54 -2.40 -3.05
N ASN A 295 -23.94 -3.55 -3.42
CA ASN A 295 -22.94 -3.61 -4.48
C ASN A 295 -23.45 -3.12 -5.84
N THR A 296 -24.72 -3.38 -6.15
CA THR A 296 -25.36 -3.00 -7.41
C THR A 296 -25.77 -1.52 -7.44
N ALA A 297 -26.19 -0.97 -6.28
CA ALA A 297 -26.65 0.41 -6.16
C ALA A 297 -25.54 1.44 -6.07
N ILE A 298 -24.34 1.07 -5.63
CA ILE A 298 -23.19 1.97 -5.52
C ILE A 298 -22.81 2.51 -6.91
N GLU A 299 -22.62 3.82 -7.02
CA GLU A 299 -22.05 4.49 -8.19
C GLU A 299 -20.58 4.80 -7.95
N ARG A 300 -19.70 3.85 -8.19
CA ARG A 300 -18.25 3.94 -7.90
C ARG A 300 -17.59 5.08 -8.65
N ARG A 301 -18.00 5.35 -9.90
CA ARG A 301 -17.50 6.49 -10.67
C ARG A 301 -17.86 7.82 -10.02
N ALA A 302 -19.07 7.93 -9.45
CA ALA A 302 -19.49 9.14 -8.73
C ALA A 302 -18.67 9.32 -7.43
N LEU A 303 -18.33 8.24 -6.73
CA LEU A 303 -17.43 8.29 -5.57
C LEU A 303 -16.03 8.78 -5.96
N VAL A 304 -15.46 8.29 -7.06
CA VAL A 304 -14.16 8.77 -7.57
C VAL A 304 -14.23 10.26 -7.88
N GLN A 305 -15.27 10.73 -8.57
CA GLN A 305 -15.40 12.14 -8.94
C GLN A 305 -15.69 13.04 -7.74
N GLY A 306 -16.58 12.63 -6.85
CA GLY A 306 -17.08 13.48 -5.77
C GLY A 306 -16.25 13.44 -4.49
N VAL A 307 -15.64 12.28 -4.17
CA VAL A 307 -14.84 12.12 -2.95
C VAL A 307 -13.35 12.22 -3.23
N LEU A 308 -12.87 11.63 -4.36
CA LEU A 308 -11.45 11.60 -4.72
C LEU A 308 -11.07 12.68 -5.76
N GLU A 309 -11.93 13.64 -6.03
CA GLU A 309 -11.65 14.72 -6.99
C GLU A 309 -11.26 14.24 -8.40
N GLY A 310 -11.65 13.01 -8.77
CA GLY A 310 -11.28 12.34 -10.02
C GLY A 310 -9.97 11.53 -9.94
N HIS A 311 -9.28 11.52 -8.79
CA HIS A 311 -8.01 10.83 -8.60
C HIS A 311 -8.20 9.45 -7.97
N GLY A 312 -8.56 8.50 -8.81
CA GLY A 312 -8.79 7.12 -8.44
C GLY A 312 -9.51 6.36 -9.55
N THR A 313 -9.74 5.09 -9.29
CA THR A 313 -10.53 4.22 -10.18
C THR A 313 -11.63 3.51 -9.40
N PRO A 314 -12.78 3.17 -10.03
CA PRO A 314 -13.75 2.29 -9.43
C PRO A 314 -13.11 0.97 -9.01
N ALA A 315 -13.39 0.49 -7.78
CA ALA A 315 -12.94 -0.80 -7.30
C ALA A 315 -14.10 -1.79 -7.23
N PHE A 316 -13.91 -2.98 -7.79
CA PHE A 316 -14.87 -4.07 -7.80
C PHE A 316 -14.37 -5.30 -7.05
N THR A 317 -13.06 -5.42 -6.88
CA THR A 317 -12.38 -6.50 -6.17
C THR A 317 -11.23 -5.95 -5.32
N VAL A 318 -10.58 -6.81 -4.55
CA VAL A 318 -9.36 -6.43 -3.79
C VAL A 318 -8.13 -6.27 -4.70
N ASN A 319 -8.22 -6.67 -5.95
CA ASN A 319 -7.08 -6.85 -6.85
C ASN A 319 -7.33 -6.33 -8.28
N ASP A 320 -8.14 -5.29 -8.42
CA ASP A 320 -8.42 -4.68 -9.72
C ASP A 320 -7.12 -4.27 -10.43
N GLY A 321 -7.05 -4.57 -11.74
CA GLY A 321 -5.89 -4.24 -12.57
C GLY A 321 -4.66 -5.14 -12.39
N LEU A 322 -4.68 -6.11 -11.47
CA LEU A 322 -3.59 -7.07 -11.29
C LEU A 322 -3.74 -8.31 -12.19
N PRO A 323 -2.66 -9.06 -12.48
CA PRO A 323 -2.70 -10.19 -13.40
C PRO A 323 -3.71 -11.30 -13.05
N TRP A 324 -4.02 -11.46 -11.77
CA TRP A 324 -4.99 -12.44 -11.26
C TRP A 324 -6.41 -11.89 -11.11
N TYR A 325 -6.68 -10.66 -11.54
CA TYR A 325 -8.02 -10.09 -11.58
C TYR A 325 -8.93 -10.86 -12.55
N ASN A 326 -10.18 -11.08 -12.13
CA ASN A 326 -11.22 -11.70 -12.97
C ASN A 326 -12.25 -10.65 -13.41
N ALA A 327 -12.18 -10.19 -14.65
CA ALA A 327 -13.10 -9.21 -15.21
C ALA A 327 -14.58 -9.69 -15.24
N ASP A 328 -14.81 -11.00 -15.27
CA ASP A 328 -16.16 -11.57 -15.25
C ASP A 328 -16.83 -11.49 -13.86
N SER A 329 -16.08 -11.09 -12.83
CA SER A 329 -16.59 -10.95 -11.45
C SER A 329 -17.35 -9.63 -11.20
N VAL A 330 -17.30 -8.69 -12.14
CA VAL A 330 -17.86 -7.34 -12.02
C VAL A 330 -19.38 -7.34 -12.14
N VAL A 331 -20.04 -6.50 -11.34
CA VAL A 331 -21.48 -6.22 -11.42
C VAL A 331 -21.73 -4.84 -12.04
N PRO A 332 -22.94 -4.57 -12.59
CA PRO A 332 -23.32 -3.22 -13.00
C PRO A 332 -23.14 -2.20 -11.89
N ASP A 333 -22.75 -0.97 -12.24
CA ASP A 333 -22.49 0.12 -11.30
C ASP A 333 -23.69 1.09 -11.28
N GLY A 334 -24.25 1.38 -10.11
CA GLY A 334 -25.30 2.37 -9.91
C GLY A 334 -26.71 1.97 -10.39
N ASP A 335 -26.98 0.68 -10.54
CA ASP A 335 -28.30 0.18 -10.99
C ASP A 335 -29.27 0.07 -9.80
N LEU A 336 -29.95 1.19 -9.50
CA LEU A 336 -30.90 1.27 -8.38
C LEU A 336 -32.13 0.37 -8.58
N GLU A 337 -32.61 0.20 -9.80
CA GLU A 337 -33.80 -0.60 -10.08
C GLU A 337 -33.48 -2.11 -9.93
N ALA A 338 -32.32 -2.56 -10.41
CA ALA A 338 -31.88 -3.91 -10.15
C ALA A 338 -31.64 -4.16 -8.65
N ALA A 339 -31.09 -3.20 -7.91
CA ALA A 339 -30.91 -3.30 -6.47
C ALA A 339 -32.23 -3.42 -5.70
N LYS A 340 -33.23 -2.57 -6.02
CA LYS A 340 -34.58 -2.65 -5.45
C LYS A 340 -35.24 -3.98 -5.78
N LYS A 341 -35.07 -4.48 -7.00
CA LYS A 341 -35.60 -5.79 -7.40
C LYS A 341 -34.99 -6.93 -6.59
N LEU A 342 -33.67 -6.94 -6.39
CA LEU A 342 -32.98 -7.93 -5.53
C LEU A 342 -33.56 -7.96 -4.11
N LEU A 343 -33.84 -6.78 -3.53
CA LEU A 343 -34.42 -6.66 -2.19
C LEU A 343 -35.86 -7.15 -2.16
N SER A 344 -36.70 -6.74 -3.11
CA SER A 344 -38.10 -7.13 -3.19
C SER A 344 -38.29 -8.63 -3.42
N ASP A 345 -37.47 -9.25 -4.32
CA ASP A 345 -37.47 -10.68 -4.59
C ASP A 345 -37.10 -11.50 -3.34
N ALA A 346 -36.23 -10.94 -2.49
CA ALA A 346 -35.82 -11.52 -1.23
C ALA A 346 -36.80 -11.26 -0.07
N GLY A 347 -37.93 -10.55 -0.32
CA GLY A 347 -38.97 -10.28 0.65
C GLY A 347 -38.79 -9.05 1.54
N TRP A 348 -37.83 -8.18 1.22
CA TRP A 348 -37.64 -6.89 1.88
C TRP A 348 -38.66 -5.88 1.35
N LYS A 349 -39.46 -5.26 2.21
CA LYS A 349 -40.54 -4.30 1.86
C LYS A 349 -40.66 -3.24 2.95
N ASP A 350 -40.93 -2.00 2.60
CA ASP A 350 -41.33 -0.97 3.54
C ASP A 350 -42.79 -1.27 3.99
N THR A 351 -42.96 -1.74 5.20
CA THR A 351 -44.25 -2.18 5.73
C THR A 351 -44.97 -1.12 6.56
N ASN A 352 -44.27 -0.07 6.98
CA ASN A 352 -44.77 0.97 7.87
C ASN A 352 -44.70 2.40 7.26
N GLY A 353 -44.13 2.54 6.06
CA GLY A 353 -44.03 3.82 5.33
C GLY A 353 -42.94 4.76 5.82
N ASP A 354 -41.95 4.25 6.56
CA ASP A 354 -40.85 5.08 7.08
C ASP A 354 -39.63 5.18 6.13
N GLY A 355 -39.73 4.54 4.95
CA GLY A 355 -38.70 4.57 3.92
C GLY A 355 -37.59 3.56 4.12
N ILE A 356 -37.61 2.74 5.16
CA ILE A 356 -36.65 1.66 5.42
C ILE A 356 -37.36 0.32 5.26
N LEU A 357 -36.70 -0.62 4.56
CA LEU A 357 -37.30 -1.92 4.29
C LEU A 357 -37.29 -2.82 5.52
N ASP A 358 -38.35 -3.63 5.65
CA ASP A 358 -38.51 -4.63 6.68
C ASP A 358 -38.55 -6.04 6.09
N LYS A 359 -38.12 -7.06 6.87
CA LYS A 359 -38.27 -8.48 6.56
C LYS A 359 -38.56 -9.23 7.85
N GLY A 360 -39.83 -9.58 8.10
CA GLY A 360 -40.25 -10.08 9.39
C GLY A 360 -40.08 -9.04 10.50
N SER A 361 -39.31 -9.36 11.53
CA SER A 361 -38.94 -8.41 12.60
C SER A 361 -37.67 -7.61 12.32
N LEU A 362 -36.96 -7.89 11.21
CA LEU A 362 -35.73 -7.19 10.85
C LEU A 362 -36.05 -5.91 10.09
N LYS A 363 -35.32 -4.87 10.40
CA LYS A 363 -35.27 -3.61 9.65
C LYS A 363 -33.97 -3.54 8.90
N ALA A 364 -33.96 -3.08 7.65
CA ALA A 364 -32.76 -2.93 6.82
C ALA A 364 -31.85 -1.80 7.34
N GLU A 365 -31.41 -1.95 8.59
CA GLU A 365 -30.64 -0.96 9.33
C GLU A 365 -29.46 -1.63 10.05
N PHE A 366 -28.24 -1.07 9.92
CA PHE A 366 -27.03 -1.56 10.58
C PHE A 366 -25.96 -0.47 10.69
N PRO A 367 -25.00 -0.60 11.65
CA PRO A 367 -23.87 0.31 11.75
C PRO A 367 -22.90 0.17 10.57
N LEU A 368 -22.40 1.31 10.08
CA LEU A 368 -21.24 1.40 9.19
C LEU A 368 -20.13 2.16 9.89
N LEU A 369 -19.11 1.45 10.35
CA LEU A 369 -17.98 2.01 11.04
C LEU A 369 -16.93 2.52 10.06
N TYR A 370 -16.19 3.56 10.49
CA TYR A 370 -14.97 4.04 9.82
C TYR A 370 -13.98 4.57 10.85
N PRO A 371 -12.64 4.57 10.60
CA PRO A 371 -11.65 5.21 11.47
C PRO A 371 -11.88 6.71 11.53
N SER A 372 -12.10 7.25 12.73
CA SER A 372 -12.54 8.64 12.94
C SER A 372 -11.50 9.71 12.56
N ASP A 373 -10.24 9.31 12.36
CA ASP A 373 -9.11 10.13 11.91
C ASP A 373 -8.91 10.12 10.38
N ASP A 374 -9.73 9.38 9.62
CA ASP A 374 -9.64 9.28 8.16
C ASP A 374 -10.79 10.00 7.45
N VAL A 375 -10.52 11.20 6.95
CA VAL A 375 -11.50 12.06 6.26
C VAL A 375 -12.00 11.44 4.96
N THR A 376 -11.16 10.73 4.23
CA THR A 376 -11.55 10.05 2.98
C THR A 376 -12.54 8.93 3.27
N ARG A 377 -12.25 8.08 4.27
CA ARG A 377 -13.18 7.02 4.68
C ARG A 377 -14.48 7.59 5.24
N GLN A 378 -14.44 8.69 5.99
CA GLN A 378 -15.63 9.40 6.44
C GLN A 378 -16.50 9.84 5.27
N SER A 379 -15.92 10.51 4.29
CA SER A 379 -16.64 11.00 3.11
C SER A 379 -17.25 9.87 2.27
N LEU A 380 -16.50 8.78 2.07
CA LEU A 380 -17.01 7.58 1.40
C LEU A 380 -18.18 6.95 2.17
N ALA A 381 -18.06 6.79 3.50
CA ALA A 381 -19.10 6.19 4.34
C ALA A 381 -20.40 7.00 4.29
N ILE A 382 -20.31 8.34 4.43
CA ILE A 382 -21.47 9.24 4.38
C ILE A 382 -22.12 9.18 3.00
N THR A 383 -21.34 9.27 1.91
CA THR A 383 -21.87 9.29 0.53
C THR A 383 -22.55 7.96 0.19
N VAL A 384 -21.95 6.83 0.54
CA VAL A 384 -22.57 5.51 0.32
C VAL A 384 -23.83 5.34 1.15
N ALA A 385 -23.80 5.68 2.45
CA ALA A 385 -24.97 5.56 3.32
C ALA A 385 -26.15 6.42 2.83
N ASP A 386 -25.89 7.63 2.34
CA ASP A 386 -26.94 8.47 1.77
C ASP A 386 -27.54 7.87 0.49
N LYS A 387 -26.71 7.34 -0.40
CA LYS A 387 -27.18 6.64 -1.60
C LYS A 387 -28.04 5.42 -1.25
N MET A 388 -27.70 4.64 -0.23
CA MET A 388 -28.42 3.43 0.17
C MET A 388 -29.83 3.70 0.68
N LYS A 389 -30.12 4.91 1.21
CA LYS A 389 -31.48 5.31 1.57
C LYS A 389 -32.43 5.25 0.37
N SER A 390 -31.96 5.53 -0.84
CA SER A 390 -32.79 5.48 -2.06
C SER A 390 -33.29 4.07 -2.43
N ILE A 391 -32.70 3.04 -1.85
CA ILE A 391 -33.13 1.65 -1.98
C ILE A 391 -33.70 1.07 -0.66
N GLY A 392 -33.97 1.94 0.33
CA GLY A 392 -34.58 1.55 1.60
C GLY A 392 -33.64 0.91 2.61
N ILE A 393 -32.33 1.10 2.49
CA ILE A 393 -31.33 0.62 3.46
C ILE A 393 -30.76 1.80 4.25
N ASN A 394 -30.78 1.72 5.57
CA ASN A 394 -30.22 2.72 6.48
C ASN A 394 -28.88 2.24 7.08
N MET A 395 -27.77 2.75 6.58
CA MET A 395 -26.45 2.54 7.18
C MET A 395 -26.18 3.66 8.20
N LYS A 396 -26.08 3.31 9.48
CA LYS A 396 -25.75 4.26 10.56
C LYS A 396 -24.25 4.50 10.58
N VAL A 397 -23.81 5.58 9.95
CA VAL A 397 -22.39 5.95 9.88
C VAL A 397 -21.88 6.36 11.26
N ASP A 398 -20.80 5.74 11.74
CA ASP A 398 -20.25 5.93 13.07
C ASP A 398 -18.71 5.88 13.05
N GLY A 399 -18.08 7.05 13.29
CA GLY A 399 -16.63 7.18 13.38
C GLY A 399 -16.09 6.67 14.71
N LYS A 400 -15.14 5.75 14.67
CA LYS A 400 -14.56 5.09 15.85
C LYS A 400 -13.02 5.12 15.82
N SER A 401 -12.41 5.07 17.00
CA SER A 401 -10.99 4.73 17.12
C SER A 401 -10.74 3.28 16.68
N TRP A 402 -9.50 2.96 16.28
CA TRP A 402 -9.14 1.59 15.91
C TRP A 402 -9.37 0.58 17.06
N ASP A 403 -9.19 0.99 18.31
CA ASP A 403 -9.44 0.16 19.48
C ASP A 403 -10.94 -0.17 19.67
N GLU A 404 -11.83 0.75 19.34
CA GLU A 404 -13.27 0.51 19.34
C GLU A 404 -13.70 -0.33 18.14
N ILE A 405 -13.15 -0.03 16.95
CA ILE A 405 -13.38 -0.81 15.72
C ILE A 405 -13.04 -2.27 15.97
N LYS A 406 -11.89 -2.56 16.57
CA LYS A 406 -11.47 -3.95 16.89
C LYS A 406 -12.51 -4.73 17.69
N LYS A 407 -13.29 -4.06 18.55
CA LYS A 407 -14.34 -4.68 19.37
C LYS A 407 -15.66 -4.89 18.63
N LEU A 408 -15.92 -4.09 17.59
CA LEU A 408 -17.22 -4.02 16.91
C LEU A 408 -17.20 -4.58 15.48
N MET A 409 -16.02 -4.73 14.87
CA MET A 409 -15.85 -5.04 13.44
C MET A 409 -16.43 -6.39 13.00
N HIS A 410 -16.71 -7.30 13.95
CA HIS A 410 -17.27 -8.60 13.63
C HIS A 410 -18.81 -8.61 13.60
N SER A 411 -19.46 -7.54 14.11
CA SER A 411 -20.93 -7.40 14.17
C SER A 411 -21.44 -6.14 13.46
N SER A 412 -20.55 -5.29 12.97
CA SER A 412 -20.87 -4.05 12.26
C SER A 412 -20.19 -4.05 10.88
N ALA A 413 -20.83 -3.45 9.87
CA ALA A 413 -20.15 -3.17 8.61
C ALA A 413 -19.01 -2.18 8.88
N LEU A 414 -17.90 -2.33 8.16
CA LEU A 414 -16.70 -1.53 8.40
C LEU A 414 -16.06 -1.12 7.08
N LEU A 415 -15.73 0.16 6.96
CA LEU A 415 -14.98 0.70 5.83
C LEU A 415 -13.47 0.51 6.07
N LEU A 416 -12.90 -0.45 5.38
CA LEU A 416 -11.47 -0.79 5.40
C LEU A 416 -10.81 -0.54 4.03
N GLY A 417 -9.52 -0.81 3.96
CA GLY A 417 -8.74 -0.79 2.73
C GLY A 417 -7.55 -1.73 2.82
N TRP A 418 -7.15 -2.22 1.67
CA TRP A 418 -6.02 -3.09 1.44
C TRP A 418 -5.29 -2.62 0.17
N GLY A 419 -4.32 -3.35 -0.29
CA GLY A 419 -3.65 -3.02 -1.55
C GLY A 419 -2.26 -3.62 -1.64
N SER A 420 -2.17 -4.90 -1.97
CA SER A 420 -0.91 -5.58 -2.20
C SER A 420 -0.79 -6.07 -3.64
N ASN A 421 0.43 -6.04 -4.15
CA ASN A 421 0.78 -6.67 -5.41
C ASN A 421 1.05 -8.20 -5.24
N ASP A 422 0.55 -8.79 -4.14
CA ASP A 422 0.64 -10.21 -3.82
C ASP A 422 -0.76 -10.83 -3.76
N PRO A 423 -1.07 -11.89 -4.54
CA PRO A 423 -2.36 -12.57 -4.47
C PRO A 423 -2.65 -13.20 -3.10
N MET A 424 -1.64 -13.32 -2.22
CA MET A 424 -1.82 -13.75 -0.84
C MET A 424 -2.74 -12.82 -0.06
N GLU A 425 -2.84 -11.53 -0.43
CA GLU A 425 -3.82 -10.62 0.17
C GLU A 425 -5.25 -11.11 -0.02
N MET A 426 -5.62 -11.58 -1.23
CA MET A 426 -6.94 -12.15 -1.45
C MET A 426 -7.19 -13.36 -0.55
N PHE A 427 -6.19 -14.23 -0.35
CA PHE A 427 -6.29 -15.36 0.57
C PHE A 427 -6.52 -14.90 2.01
N ASN A 428 -5.76 -13.91 2.48
CA ASN A 428 -5.88 -13.38 3.84
C ASN A 428 -7.25 -12.73 4.10
N VAL A 429 -7.76 -11.98 3.13
CA VAL A 429 -9.01 -11.20 3.26
C VAL A 429 -10.25 -12.11 3.19
N TYR A 430 -10.18 -13.25 2.48
CA TYR A 430 -11.38 -14.03 2.18
C TYR A 430 -11.36 -15.48 2.68
N SER A 431 -10.19 -16.07 2.98
CA SER A 431 -10.17 -17.45 3.46
C SER A 431 -10.87 -17.57 4.82
N SER A 432 -11.67 -18.63 4.96
CA SER A 432 -12.34 -18.95 6.23
C SER A 432 -11.35 -19.19 7.38
N LYS A 433 -10.09 -19.56 7.06
CA LYS A 433 -8.98 -19.70 8.01
C LYS A 433 -8.71 -18.41 8.80
N PHE A 434 -8.95 -17.25 8.21
CA PHE A 434 -8.69 -15.94 8.80
C PHE A 434 -9.95 -15.28 9.40
N GLY A 435 -11.05 -16.02 9.59
CA GLY A 435 -12.24 -15.52 10.28
C GLY A 435 -11.91 -15.00 11.67
N GLY A 436 -12.03 -13.68 11.89
CA GLY A 436 -11.73 -13.05 13.17
C GLY A 436 -10.24 -12.91 13.51
N VAL A 437 -9.33 -13.15 12.56
CA VAL A 437 -7.88 -12.97 12.75
C VAL A 437 -7.48 -11.57 12.31
N GLU A 438 -7.07 -10.74 13.26
CA GLU A 438 -6.73 -9.33 13.02
C GLU A 438 -7.85 -8.63 12.22
N TYR A 439 -7.50 -7.88 11.17
CA TYR A 439 -8.44 -7.21 10.27
C TYR A 439 -8.68 -7.98 8.96
N TYR A 440 -8.18 -9.21 8.81
CA TYR A 440 -8.20 -9.92 7.52
C TYR A 440 -9.62 -10.30 7.07
N ASN A 441 -10.29 -11.18 7.78
CA ASN A 441 -11.67 -11.60 7.48
C ASN A 441 -12.59 -11.28 8.67
N PRO A 442 -12.84 -9.99 8.99
CA PRO A 442 -13.60 -9.61 10.18
C PRO A 442 -15.07 -9.99 10.08
N GLY A 443 -15.60 -10.15 8.86
CA GLY A 443 -16.98 -10.55 8.61
C GLY A 443 -17.27 -12.04 8.81
N PHE A 444 -16.27 -12.87 9.06
CA PHE A 444 -16.40 -14.34 9.13
C PHE A 444 -16.94 -14.97 7.84
N TYR A 445 -16.54 -14.42 6.68
CA TYR A 445 -16.87 -15.03 5.40
C TYR A 445 -16.31 -16.45 5.32
N SER A 446 -17.13 -17.38 4.81
CA SER A 446 -16.74 -18.76 4.58
C SER A 446 -17.48 -19.32 3.37
N ASN A 447 -16.73 -19.83 2.40
CA ASN A 447 -17.24 -20.61 1.29
C ASN A 447 -16.22 -21.71 0.95
N PRO A 448 -16.55 -23.00 1.22
CA PRO A 448 -15.62 -24.11 1.03
C PRO A 448 -15.08 -24.24 -0.41
N LYS A 449 -15.87 -23.83 -1.42
CA LYS A 449 -15.42 -23.88 -2.83
C LYS A 449 -14.43 -22.76 -3.15
N VAL A 450 -14.63 -21.58 -2.59
CA VAL A 450 -13.70 -20.46 -2.70
C VAL A 450 -12.39 -20.78 -1.98
N ASP A 451 -12.46 -21.33 -0.76
CA ASP A 451 -11.30 -21.80 -0.02
C ASP A 451 -10.51 -22.87 -0.81
N ASP A 452 -11.21 -23.83 -1.43
CA ASP A 452 -10.58 -24.86 -2.28
C ASP A 452 -9.85 -24.23 -3.48
N TYR A 453 -10.47 -23.28 -4.19
CA TYR A 453 -9.80 -22.58 -5.28
C TYR A 453 -8.56 -21.81 -4.82
N MET A 454 -8.64 -21.05 -3.73
CA MET A 454 -7.49 -20.32 -3.18
C MET A 454 -6.38 -21.28 -2.74
N ASN A 455 -6.71 -22.40 -2.09
CA ASN A 455 -5.75 -23.43 -1.71
C ASN A 455 -5.11 -24.11 -2.95
N LYS A 456 -5.89 -24.37 -4.01
CA LYS A 456 -5.34 -24.88 -5.29
C LYS A 456 -4.41 -23.87 -5.95
N ALA A 457 -4.75 -22.57 -5.90
CA ALA A 457 -3.88 -21.52 -6.40
C ALA A 457 -2.55 -21.49 -5.66
N LEU A 458 -2.57 -21.57 -4.32
CA LEU A 458 -1.36 -21.62 -3.50
C LEU A 458 -0.49 -22.85 -3.79
N ARG A 459 -1.11 -24.01 -4.02
CA ARG A 459 -0.42 -25.28 -4.29
C ARG A 459 -0.03 -25.51 -5.74
N ALA A 460 -0.40 -24.60 -6.64
CA ALA A 460 -0.06 -24.73 -8.06
C ALA A 460 1.46 -24.62 -8.25
N THR A 461 2.01 -25.52 -9.09
CA THR A 461 3.44 -25.59 -9.40
C THR A 461 3.84 -24.78 -10.63
N ASN A 462 2.86 -24.07 -11.23
CA ASN A 462 3.11 -23.16 -12.34
C ASN A 462 2.17 -21.94 -12.24
N THR A 463 2.62 -20.83 -12.79
CA THR A 463 1.92 -19.54 -12.73
C THR A 463 0.56 -19.57 -13.42
N LYS A 464 0.42 -20.30 -14.54
CA LYS A 464 -0.84 -20.35 -15.31
C LYS A 464 -1.96 -20.96 -14.48
N ASP A 465 -1.73 -22.10 -13.87
CA ASP A 465 -2.73 -22.78 -13.04
C ASP A 465 -3.04 -21.96 -11.77
N ALA A 466 -2.02 -21.37 -11.14
CA ALA A 466 -2.23 -20.47 -10.02
C ALA A 466 -3.18 -19.32 -10.40
N MET A 467 -2.92 -18.62 -11.51
CA MET A 467 -3.76 -17.51 -11.97
C MET A 467 -5.19 -17.94 -12.30
N GLU A 468 -5.37 -19.11 -12.89
CA GLU A 468 -6.70 -19.65 -13.19
C GLU A 468 -7.51 -19.90 -11.91
N PHE A 469 -6.90 -20.50 -10.89
CA PHE A 469 -7.57 -20.74 -9.61
C PHE A 469 -7.86 -19.45 -8.84
N TRP A 470 -6.95 -18.46 -8.84
CA TRP A 470 -7.21 -17.14 -8.27
C TRP A 470 -8.41 -16.45 -8.94
N LYS A 471 -8.55 -16.55 -10.25
CA LYS A 471 -9.71 -16.02 -10.99
C LYS A 471 -10.99 -16.78 -10.67
N LYS A 472 -10.95 -18.12 -10.57
CA LYS A 472 -12.10 -18.94 -10.18
C LYS A 472 -12.57 -18.65 -8.75
N ALA A 473 -11.66 -18.35 -7.82
CA ALA A 473 -12.05 -17.95 -6.46
C ALA A 473 -12.89 -16.66 -6.47
N GLN A 474 -12.62 -15.73 -7.37
CA GLN A 474 -13.42 -14.51 -7.52
C GLN A 474 -14.79 -14.80 -8.14
N TRP A 475 -14.82 -15.58 -9.20
CA TRP A 475 -16.07 -16.01 -9.87
C TRP A 475 -15.79 -17.18 -10.83
N ASP A 476 -16.49 -18.30 -10.65
CA ASP A 476 -16.36 -19.51 -11.48
C ASP A 476 -17.52 -19.73 -12.47
N GLY A 477 -18.44 -18.77 -12.57
CA GLY A 477 -19.68 -18.84 -13.34
C GLY A 477 -20.92 -19.16 -12.49
N ALA A 478 -20.75 -19.63 -11.25
CA ALA A 478 -21.83 -20.00 -10.34
C ALA A 478 -21.65 -19.46 -8.92
N THR A 479 -20.44 -19.46 -8.39
CA THR A 479 -20.09 -18.97 -7.05
C THR A 479 -18.74 -18.24 -7.06
N GLY A 480 -18.46 -17.49 -6.02
CA GLY A 480 -17.20 -16.77 -5.82
C GLY A 480 -17.31 -15.69 -4.75
N LEU A 481 -16.16 -15.18 -4.35
CA LEU A 481 -16.05 -14.12 -3.32
C LEU A 481 -16.49 -12.73 -3.80
N SER A 482 -16.66 -12.52 -5.10
CA SER A 482 -17.01 -11.21 -5.67
C SER A 482 -18.44 -10.78 -5.38
N ALA A 483 -18.77 -9.53 -5.73
CA ALA A 483 -20.12 -8.98 -5.66
C ALA A 483 -21.16 -9.81 -6.46
N LYS A 484 -20.73 -10.46 -7.54
CA LYS A 484 -21.54 -11.35 -8.37
C LYS A 484 -21.87 -12.67 -7.66
N GLY A 485 -20.94 -13.14 -6.84
CA GLY A 485 -21.06 -14.35 -6.01
C GLY A 485 -21.67 -14.06 -4.64
N ASP A 486 -20.87 -14.21 -3.58
CA ASP A 486 -21.30 -14.14 -2.17
C ASP A 486 -21.31 -12.71 -1.60
N ALA A 487 -20.64 -11.77 -2.25
CA ALA A 487 -20.58 -10.35 -1.91
C ALA A 487 -20.19 -10.06 -0.43
N PRO A 488 -19.17 -10.68 0.16
CA PRO A 488 -18.79 -10.37 1.55
C PRO A 488 -18.22 -8.95 1.71
N TRP A 489 -17.82 -8.33 0.61
CA TRP A 489 -17.35 -6.94 0.50
C TRP A 489 -18.14 -6.16 -0.55
N ALA A 490 -18.22 -4.85 -0.35
CA ALA A 490 -18.51 -3.88 -1.40
C ALA A 490 -17.29 -2.99 -1.59
N TRP A 491 -16.46 -3.30 -2.57
CA TRP A 491 -15.33 -2.46 -2.96
C TRP A 491 -15.86 -1.18 -3.61
N LEU A 492 -15.23 -0.05 -3.33
CA LEU A 492 -15.69 1.28 -3.70
C LEU A 492 -14.75 1.94 -4.70
N VAL A 493 -13.52 2.18 -4.28
CA VAL A 493 -12.51 2.93 -5.06
C VAL A 493 -11.12 2.40 -4.81
N ASN A 494 -10.22 2.55 -5.81
CA ASN A 494 -8.77 2.55 -5.64
C ASN A 494 -8.32 4.01 -5.67
N ILE A 495 -7.46 4.41 -4.72
CA ILE A 495 -6.99 5.78 -4.56
C ILE A 495 -5.69 5.96 -5.34
N ASP A 496 -5.61 6.91 -6.27
CA ASP A 496 -4.36 7.20 -6.98
C ASP A 496 -3.34 7.87 -6.07
N HIS A 497 -2.06 7.55 -6.28
CA HIS A 497 -0.96 8.31 -5.69
C HIS A 497 -0.62 9.49 -6.59
N LEU A 498 -0.57 10.68 -6.01
CA LEU A 498 -0.36 11.93 -6.74
C LEU A 498 1.01 12.53 -6.40
N TYR A 499 1.73 12.91 -7.44
CA TYR A 499 3.02 13.55 -7.29
C TYR A 499 3.09 14.84 -8.13
N LEU A 500 3.60 15.91 -7.55
CA LEU A 500 4.12 17.03 -8.33
C LEU A 500 5.53 16.70 -8.76
N VAL A 501 5.79 16.71 -10.05
CA VAL A 501 7.09 16.37 -10.67
C VAL A 501 7.53 17.53 -11.53
N LYS A 502 8.79 17.96 -11.46
CA LYS A 502 9.32 19.02 -12.34
C LYS A 502 9.09 18.68 -13.80
N ASP A 503 8.67 19.67 -14.62
CA ASP A 503 8.28 19.48 -16.01
C ASP A 503 9.38 18.81 -16.85
N ASN A 504 10.65 19.11 -16.56
CA ASN A 504 11.80 18.55 -17.24
C ASN A 504 12.41 17.32 -16.57
N LEU A 505 11.72 16.70 -15.58
CA LEU A 505 12.16 15.45 -14.95
C LEU A 505 11.37 14.28 -15.51
N ASP A 506 12.07 13.32 -16.11
CA ASP A 506 11.52 12.01 -16.47
C ASP A 506 11.68 11.06 -15.29
N ILE A 507 10.57 10.55 -14.76
CA ILE A 507 10.55 9.54 -13.68
C ILE A 507 10.28 8.12 -14.19
N GLY A 508 10.41 7.92 -15.50
CA GLY A 508 10.13 6.64 -16.15
C GLY A 508 8.65 6.25 -16.07
N LYS A 509 8.33 5.06 -16.56
CA LYS A 509 6.98 4.50 -16.45
C LYS A 509 6.78 3.86 -15.09
N GLN A 510 5.93 4.46 -14.26
CA GLN A 510 5.55 3.89 -12.98
C GLN A 510 4.66 2.65 -13.19
N ARG A 511 4.88 1.59 -12.40
CA ARG A 511 3.98 0.45 -12.31
C ARG A 511 2.77 0.80 -11.45
N ILE A 512 1.77 -0.09 -11.38
CA ILE A 512 0.67 0.05 -10.43
C ILE A 512 1.21 -0.05 -8.99
N HIS A 513 0.92 0.98 -8.17
CA HIS A 513 1.43 1.05 -6.81
C HIS A 513 0.62 0.18 -5.85
N PRO A 514 1.24 -0.43 -4.84
CA PRO A 514 0.56 -1.05 -3.72
C PRO A 514 0.01 0.04 -2.77
N HIS A 515 -0.63 -0.38 -1.67
CA HIS A 515 -1.06 0.50 -0.59
C HIS A 515 0.05 1.44 -0.10
N GLY A 516 -0.32 2.65 0.31
CA GLY A 516 0.56 3.81 0.49
C GLY A 516 1.66 3.74 1.57
N HIS A 517 1.98 2.56 2.09
CA HIS A 517 3.14 2.37 2.97
C HIS A 517 4.43 2.19 2.15
N GLY A 518 5.46 2.96 2.46
CA GLY A 518 6.72 2.92 1.73
C GLY A 518 6.80 4.00 0.65
N TRP A 519 7.74 3.85 -0.28
CA TRP A 519 8.02 4.82 -1.34
C TRP A 519 7.96 4.18 -2.73
N PRO A 520 6.80 3.66 -3.17
CA PRO A 520 6.70 2.90 -4.42
C PRO A 520 7.08 3.71 -5.66
N VAL A 521 6.99 5.05 -5.61
CA VAL A 521 7.48 5.92 -6.69
C VAL A 521 8.96 5.74 -6.99
N THR A 522 9.74 5.24 -6.02
CA THR A 522 11.18 5.02 -6.18
C THR A 522 11.56 3.66 -6.76
N ASP A 523 10.59 2.83 -7.16
CA ASP A 523 10.84 1.47 -7.63
C ASP A 523 11.73 1.39 -8.88
N ASN A 524 11.71 2.43 -9.70
CA ASN A 524 12.53 2.58 -10.91
C ASN A 524 13.46 3.80 -10.85
N ILE A 525 13.90 4.20 -9.66
CA ILE A 525 14.62 5.46 -9.45
C ILE A 525 15.96 5.55 -10.21
N GLU A 526 16.53 4.41 -10.58
CA GLU A 526 17.72 4.34 -11.45
C GLU A 526 17.45 4.78 -12.90
N GLU A 527 16.18 4.81 -13.34
CA GLU A 527 15.76 5.25 -14.68
C GLU A 527 15.53 6.76 -14.76
N TRP A 528 15.41 7.44 -13.62
CA TRP A 528 15.07 8.86 -13.57
C TRP A 528 16.18 9.73 -14.13
N LYS A 529 15.83 10.74 -14.91
CA LYS A 529 16.79 11.65 -15.55
C LYS A 529 16.18 13.00 -15.90
N TRP A 530 17.00 14.02 -16.05
CA TRP A 530 16.55 15.27 -16.63
C TRP A 530 16.32 15.10 -18.14
N LEU A 531 15.20 15.63 -18.62
CA LEU A 531 14.95 15.83 -20.04
C LEU A 531 15.78 17.04 -20.52
N ASN A 532 16.38 16.94 -21.70
CA ASN A 532 17.21 18.00 -22.31
C ASN A 532 16.36 19.19 -22.79
#